data_867bff4e5d70d216c2f187f5465e32b4
#
_entry.id   867bff4e5d70d216c2f187f5465e32b4
#
_cell.length_a   1.000
_cell.length_b   1.000
_cell.length_c   1.000
_cell.angle_alpha   90.00
_cell.angle_beta   90.00
_cell.angle_gamma   90.00
#
_symmetry.space_group_name_H-M   'P 1'
#
loop_
_entity.id
_entity.type
_entity.pdbx_description
1 polymer ?
#
loop_
_entity_poly.entity_id
_entity_poly.type
_entity_poly.pdbx_seq_one_letter_code
_entity_poly.pdbx_strand_id
1 'polypeptide(L)' 'METRYYYVIKIEGEYATLCDKDTGDEIFIALFLLPEGTDIGTQLKYEMLQYEIVK' A
#
# COMPACT_ATOMS: atom_id res chain seq x y z
N MET A 1 -13.70 -13.11 1.22
CA MET A 1 -12.62 -12.23 1.64
C MET A 1 -12.38 -11.17 0.58
N GLU A 2 -12.27 -9.93 1.01
CA GLU A 2 -12.15 -8.82 0.05
C GLU A 2 -10.70 -8.55 -0.31
N THR A 3 -10.46 -8.36 -1.60
CA THR A 3 -9.17 -7.91 -2.09
C THR A 3 -9.24 -6.41 -2.27
N ARG A 4 -8.23 -5.70 -1.80
CA ARG A 4 -8.16 -4.26 -1.96
C ARG A 4 -6.87 -3.88 -2.67
N TYR A 5 -6.95 -2.81 -3.44
CA TYR A 5 -5.79 -2.31 -4.19
C TYR A 5 -5.49 -0.89 -3.75
N TYR A 6 -4.21 -0.63 -3.58
CA TYR A 6 -3.73 0.68 -3.10
C TYR A 6 -2.60 1.18 -3.98
N TYR A 7 -2.43 2.50 -4.00
CA TYR A 7 -1.22 3.13 -4.52
C TYR A 7 -0.47 3.77 -3.37
N VAL A 8 0.85 3.69 -3.42
CA VAL A 8 1.69 4.42 -2.48
C VAL A 8 1.80 5.85 -2.98
N ILE A 9 1.23 6.80 -2.25
CA ILE A 9 1.23 8.19 -2.68
C ILE A 9 2.25 9.04 -1.94
N LYS A 10 2.77 8.55 -0.82
CA LYS A 10 3.72 9.32 -0.03
C LYS A 10 4.54 8.38 0.85
N ILE A 11 5.82 8.70 0.99
CA ILE A 11 6.68 8.01 1.94
C ILE A 11 7.38 9.08 2.76
N GLU A 12 7.26 8.97 4.08
CA GLU A 12 7.81 9.95 4.99
C GLU A 12 8.44 9.22 6.16
N GLY A 13 9.76 9.32 6.28
CA GLY A 13 10.46 8.59 7.33
C GLY A 13 10.20 7.09 7.21
N GLU A 14 9.64 6.51 8.26
CA GLU A 14 9.38 5.07 8.31
C GLU A 14 7.93 4.72 8.01
N TYR A 15 7.17 5.67 7.46
CA TYR A 15 5.75 5.48 7.19
C TYR A 15 5.43 5.77 5.73
N ALA A 16 4.42 5.07 5.24
CA ALA A 16 3.89 5.30 3.91
C ALA A 16 2.41 5.65 4.01
N THR A 17 1.95 6.48 3.07
CA THR A 17 0.53 6.75 2.91
C THR A 17 0.06 6.02 1.67
N LEU A 18 -0.98 5.22 1.82
CA LEU A 18 -1.56 4.45 0.72
C LEU A 18 -2.94 5.01 0.41
N CYS A 19 -3.28 5.05 -0.87
CA CYS A 19 -4.59 5.50 -1.32
C CYS A 19 -5.34 4.31 -1.91
N ASP A 20 -6.53 4.04 -1.36
CA ASP A 20 -7.38 2.97 -1.87
C ASP A 20 -7.86 3.34 -3.26
N LYS A 21 -7.66 2.45 -4.23
CA LYS A 21 -8.02 2.72 -5.63
C LYS A 21 -9.53 2.87 -5.82
N ASP A 22 -10.30 2.18 -5.02
CA ASP A 22 -11.76 2.17 -5.20
C ASP A 22 -12.46 3.29 -4.45
N THR A 23 -12.01 3.58 -3.23
CA THR A 23 -12.70 4.55 -2.37
C THR A 23 -12.00 5.89 -2.29
N GLY A 24 -10.70 5.94 -2.58
CA GLY A 24 -9.92 7.14 -2.40
C GLY A 24 -9.47 7.38 -0.97
N ASP A 25 -9.82 6.49 -0.06
CA ASP A 25 -9.42 6.64 1.34
C ASP A 25 -7.91 6.47 1.48
N GLU A 26 -7.34 7.22 2.40
CA GLU A 26 -5.91 7.15 2.68
C GLU A 26 -5.68 6.45 3.99
N ILE A 27 -4.66 5.60 4.04
CA ILE A 27 -4.26 4.95 5.27
C ILE A 27 -2.77 5.14 5.49
N PHE A 28 -2.38 5.18 6.74
CA PHE A 28 -1.00 5.32 7.19
C PHE A 28 -0.50 3.96 7.62
N ILE A 29 0.67 3.55 7.13
CA ILE A 29 1.20 2.23 7.46
C ILE A 29 2.72 2.31 7.59
N ALA A 30 3.27 1.52 8.50
CA ALA A 30 4.71 1.44 8.64
C ALA A 30 5.32 0.77 7.41
N LEU A 31 6.40 1.35 6.90
CA LEU A 31 7.06 0.83 5.70
C LEU A 31 7.48 -0.62 5.84
N PHE A 32 7.91 -1.02 7.03
CA PHE A 32 8.41 -2.38 7.21
C PHE A 32 7.32 -3.45 7.06
N LEU A 33 6.05 -3.04 7.05
CA LEU A 33 4.94 -3.96 6.83
C LEU A 33 4.66 -4.16 5.34
N LEU A 34 5.32 -3.40 4.48
CA LEU A 34 5.13 -3.49 3.03
C LEU A 34 6.24 -4.33 2.40
N PRO A 35 5.97 -4.90 1.21
CA PRO A 35 6.99 -5.70 0.53
C PRO A 35 8.25 -4.91 0.24
N GLU A 36 9.37 -5.61 0.18
CA GLU A 36 10.62 -5.00 -0.22
C GLU A 36 10.50 -4.48 -1.64
N GLY A 37 11.05 -3.30 -1.88
CA GLY A 37 10.97 -2.67 -3.19
C GLY A 37 9.78 -1.75 -3.36
N THR A 38 8.96 -1.59 -2.31
CA THR A 38 7.82 -0.66 -2.36
C THR A 38 8.34 0.78 -2.42
N ASP A 39 7.78 1.57 -3.34
CA ASP A 39 8.17 2.96 -3.52
C ASP A 39 6.93 3.78 -3.86
N ILE A 40 7.10 5.09 -3.97
CA ILE A 40 6.01 5.98 -4.39
C ILE A 40 5.55 5.55 -5.78
N GLY A 41 4.24 5.44 -5.95
CA GLY A 41 3.65 5.00 -7.21
C GLY A 41 3.48 3.50 -7.33
N THR A 42 4.02 2.73 -6.40
CA THR A 42 3.85 1.28 -6.41
C THR A 42 2.39 0.93 -6.15
N GLN A 43 1.86 0.01 -6.94
CA GLN A 43 0.52 -0.50 -6.70
C GLN A 43 0.63 -1.75 -5.84
N LEU A 44 -0.19 -1.80 -4.79
CA LEU A 44 -0.19 -2.90 -3.85
C LEU A 44 -1.54 -3.58 -3.84
N LYS A 45 -1.52 -4.89 -3.67
CA LYS A 45 -2.72 -5.68 -3.47
C LYS A 45 -2.74 -6.15 -2.03
N TYR A 46 -3.85 -5.92 -1.34
CA TYR A 46 -4.03 -6.39 0.04
C TYR A 46 -5.03 -7.53 0.05
N GLU A 47 -4.57 -8.69 0.46
CA GLU A 47 -5.38 -9.89 0.48
C GLU A 47 -4.82 -10.84 1.54
N MET A 48 -5.70 -11.45 2.31
CA MET A 48 -5.32 -12.42 3.34
C MET A 48 -4.30 -11.83 4.31
N LEU A 49 -4.54 -10.58 4.72
CA LEU A 49 -3.69 -9.86 5.68
C LEU A 49 -2.26 -9.63 5.20
N GLN A 50 -2.06 -9.65 3.89
CA GLN A 50 -0.74 -9.42 3.30
C GLN A 50 -0.81 -8.40 2.18
N TYR A 51 0.27 -7.61 2.07
CA TYR A 51 0.44 -6.70 0.95
C TYR A 51 1.39 -7.31 -0.05
N GLU A 52 1.05 -7.20 -1.35
CA GLU A 52 1.89 -7.69 -2.43
C GLU A 52 2.01 -6.61 -3.50
N ILE A 53 3.18 -6.53 -4.12
CA ILE A 53 3.38 -5.58 -5.21
C ILE A 53 2.70 -6.16 -6.46
N VAL A 54 1.88 -5.33 -7.11
CA VAL A 54 1.22 -5.70 -8.35
C VAL A 54 2.13 -5.30 -9.50
N LYS A 55 2.44 -6.28 -10.35
CA LYS A 55 3.30 -6.03 -11.52
C LYS A 55 2.51 -6.03 -12.80
#